data_b7f13fd3c2ca7867bd03ae33adba19ca
#
_entry.id   b7f13fd3c2ca7867bd03ae33adba19ca
#
_cell.length_a   1.000
_cell.length_b   1.000
_cell.length_c   1.000
_cell.angle_alpha   90.00
_cell.angle_beta   90.00
_cell.angle_gamma   90.00
#
_symmetry.space_group_name_H-M   'P 1'
#
loop_
_entity.id
_entity.type
_entity.pdbx_description
1 polymer ?
#
loop_
_entity_poly.entity_id
_entity_poly.type
_entity_poly.pdbx_seq_one_letter_code
_entity_poly.pdbx_strand_id
1 'polypeptide(L)'
;MPTAVPEIQHHTALHRFQCTVEGRLCVADYRMAGNVMQMTHTGVHPSLEGRGIAAALVAAALAHARTHGFKVDPQCSYVRSYMQRHPETLSLQS
;
A
#
# COMPACT_ATOMS: atom_id res chain seq x y z
N MET A 1 -19.41 14.20 7.49
CA MET A 1 -18.86 12.92 7.98
C MET A 1 -17.68 12.55 7.14
N PRO A 2 -16.54 12.31 7.75
CA PRO A 2 -15.43 11.78 6.97
C PRO A 2 -15.81 10.41 6.44
N THR A 3 -15.49 10.17 5.17
CA THR A 3 -15.69 8.85 4.57
C THR A 3 -14.66 7.90 5.15
N ALA A 4 -15.12 6.90 5.89
CA ALA A 4 -14.21 5.89 6.41
C ALA A 4 -13.68 5.04 5.25
N VAL A 5 -12.38 4.76 5.27
CA VAL A 5 -11.81 3.78 4.34
C VAL A 5 -12.24 2.40 4.83
N PRO A 6 -12.79 1.53 3.95
CA PRO A 6 -13.15 0.17 4.33
C PRO A 6 -11.93 -0.59 4.84
N GLU A 7 -12.20 -1.66 5.56
CA GLU A 7 -11.14 -2.53 6.07
C GLU A 7 -10.24 -3.01 4.93
N ILE A 8 -8.94 -2.85 5.11
CA ILE A 8 -7.95 -3.31 4.15
C ILE A 8 -7.73 -4.80 4.39
N GLN A 9 -7.85 -5.58 3.32
CA GLN A 9 -7.60 -7.02 3.35
C GLN A 9 -6.22 -7.31 2.75
N HIS A 10 -5.50 -8.25 3.35
CA HIS A 10 -4.22 -8.71 2.83
C HIS A 10 -4.40 -10.08 2.20
N HIS A 11 -4.42 -10.13 0.88
CA HIS A 11 -4.49 -11.35 0.09
C HIS A 11 -3.08 -11.88 -0.16
N THR A 12 -2.57 -12.69 0.73
CA THR A 12 -1.18 -13.16 0.65
C THR A 12 -0.91 -13.97 -0.62
N ALA A 13 -1.87 -14.81 -1.04
CA ALA A 13 -1.71 -15.62 -2.24
C ALA A 13 -1.58 -14.78 -3.52
N LEU A 14 -2.15 -13.59 -3.54
CA LEU A 14 -2.07 -12.66 -4.66
C LEU A 14 -0.98 -11.60 -4.48
N HIS A 15 -0.30 -11.57 -3.35
CA HIS A 15 0.63 -10.50 -2.98
C HIS A 15 -0.04 -9.13 -3.14
N ARG A 16 -1.18 -8.96 -2.47
CA ARG A 16 -2.02 -7.78 -2.68
C ARG A 16 -2.68 -7.32 -1.40
N PHE A 17 -2.63 -6.02 -1.14
CA PHE A 17 -3.51 -5.36 -0.18
C PHE A 17 -4.67 -4.76 -0.96
N GLN A 18 -5.89 -4.93 -0.48
CA GLN A 18 -7.06 -4.49 -1.23
C GLN A 18 -8.20 -4.04 -0.34
N CYS A 19 -9.07 -3.24 -0.91
CA CYS A 19 -10.38 -2.94 -0.35
C CYS A 19 -11.33 -2.63 -1.51
N THR A 20 -12.63 -2.71 -1.23
CA THR A 20 -13.66 -2.37 -2.23
C THR A 20 -14.39 -1.13 -1.76
N VAL A 21 -14.48 -0.13 -2.62
CA VAL A 21 -15.18 1.12 -2.34
C VAL A 21 -16.14 1.38 -3.48
N GLU A 22 -17.42 1.51 -3.16
CA GLU A 22 -18.48 1.76 -4.15
C GLU A 22 -18.43 0.75 -5.31
N GLY A 23 -18.21 -0.52 -4.97
CA GLY A 23 -18.16 -1.61 -5.93
C GLY A 23 -16.87 -1.69 -6.74
N ARG A 24 -15.88 -0.84 -6.47
CA ARG A 24 -14.61 -0.80 -7.20
C ARG A 24 -13.47 -1.33 -6.34
N LEU A 25 -12.72 -2.26 -6.90
CA LEU A 25 -11.56 -2.83 -6.23
C LEU A 25 -10.39 -1.84 -6.26
N CYS A 26 -9.83 -1.59 -5.08
CA CYS A 26 -8.65 -0.75 -4.91
C CYS A 26 -7.52 -1.63 -4.39
N VAL A 27 -6.31 -1.48 -4.93
CA VAL A 27 -5.22 -2.43 -4.69
C VAL A 27 -3.88 -1.75 -4.46
N ALA A 28 -3.03 -2.43 -3.69
CA ALA A 28 -1.59 -2.19 -3.66
C ALA A 28 -0.91 -3.54 -3.82
N ASP A 29 -0.24 -3.73 -4.94
CA ASP A 29 0.40 -4.99 -5.30
C ASP A 29 1.87 -4.96 -4.96
N TYR A 30 2.41 -6.13 -4.62
CA TYR A 30 3.82 -6.26 -4.28
C TYR A 30 4.35 -7.63 -4.74
N ARG A 31 5.67 -7.76 -4.72
CA ARG A 31 6.37 -9.04 -4.86
C ARG A 31 7.35 -9.19 -3.70
N MET A 32 7.63 -10.42 -3.32
CA MET A 32 8.66 -10.70 -2.33
C MET A 32 9.93 -11.17 -3.03
N ALA A 33 11.05 -10.56 -2.67
CA ALA A 33 12.38 -10.99 -3.09
C ALA A 33 13.20 -11.16 -1.80
N GLY A 34 13.24 -12.37 -1.26
CA GLY A 34 13.80 -12.60 0.08
C GLY A 34 13.02 -11.79 1.11
N ASN A 35 13.71 -10.95 1.86
CA ASN A 35 13.09 -10.08 2.86
C ASN A 35 12.71 -8.70 2.32
N VAL A 36 12.76 -8.53 1.00
CA VAL A 36 12.40 -7.24 0.39
C VAL A 36 11.03 -7.34 -0.24
N MET A 37 10.15 -6.45 0.18
CA MET A 37 8.81 -6.30 -0.36
C MET A 37 8.86 -5.24 -1.46
N GLN A 38 8.77 -5.70 -2.72
CA GLN A 38 8.82 -4.82 -3.88
C GLN A 38 7.41 -4.31 -4.16
N MET A 39 7.14 -3.05 -3.85
CA MET A 39 5.83 -2.43 -4.09
C MET A 39 5.76 -2.00 -5.55
N THR A 40 4.98 -2.73 -6.36
CA THR A 40 5.02 -2.59 -7.82
C THR A 40 3.89 -1.74 -8.40
N HIS A 41 2.73 -1.72 -7.76
CA HIS A 41 1.56 -1.06 -8.35
C HIS A 41 0.55 -0.66 -7.26
N THR A 42 -0.04 0.50 -7.45
CA THR A 42 -1.17 0.99 -6.65
C THR A 42 -2.28 1.38 -7.60
N GLY A 43 -3.47 0.83 -7.42
CA GLY A 43 -4.60 1.08 -8.32
C GLY A 43 -5.84 1.54 -7.56
N VAL A 44 -6.27 2.78 -7.84
CA VAL A 44 -7.52 3.35 -7.33
C VAL A 44 -8.21 4.04 -8.51
N HIS A 45 -9.48 3.72 -8.73
CA HIS A 45 -10.23 4.32 -9.82
C HIS A 45 -10.26 5.85 -9.67
N PRO A 46 -10.14 6.61 -10.78
CA PRO A 46 -10.14 8.08 -10.71
C PRO A 46 -11.32 8.68 -9.95
N SER A 47 -12.50 8.07 -10.03
CA SER A 47 -13.68 8.54 -9.31
C SER A 47 -13.54 8.48 -7.78
N LEU A 48 -12.57 7.71 -7.28
CA LEU A 48 -12.34 7.52 -5.85
C LEU A 48 -11.09 8.25 -5.36
N GLU A 49 -10.37 8.94 -6.23
CA GLU A 49 -9.17 9.69 -5.84
C GLU A 49 -9.53 10.82 -4.86
N GLY A 50 -8.55 11.18 -4.03
CA GLY A 50 -8.73 12.24 -3.04
C GLY A 50 -9.41 11.80 -1.76
N ARG A 51 -9.72 10.51 -1.60
CA ARG A 51 -10.38 9.98 -0.40
C ARG A 51 -9.42 9.30 0.57
N GLY A 52 -8.12 9.30 0.28
CA GLY A 52 -7.12 8.66 1.14
C GLY A 52 -7.04 7.14 1.01
N ILE A 53 -7.67 6.55 -0.02
CA ILE A 53 -7.71 5.09 -0.17
C ILE A 53 -6.34 4.53 -0.50
N ALA A 54 -5.64 5.12 -1.46
CA ALA A 54 -4.29 4.67 -1.83
C ALA A 54 -3.33 4.81 -0.65
N ALA A 55 -3.43 5.91 0.10
CA ALA A 55 -2.60 6.12 1.28
C ALA A 55 -2.86 5.05 2.34
N ALA A 56 -4.13 4.67 2.55
CA ALA A 56 -4.49 3.63 3.51
C ALA A 56 -3.93 2.26 3.09
N LEU A 57 -4.02 1.94 1.80
CA LEU A 57 -3.47 0.68 1.27
C LEU A 57 -1.95 0.61 1.45
N VAL A 58 -1.25 1.69 1.12
CA VAL A 58 0.21 1.75 1.28
C VAL A 58 0.59 1.70 2.76
N ALA A 59 -0.13 2.43 3.62
CA ALA A 59 0.13 2.40 5.06
C ALA A 59 -0.01 0.97 5.62
N ALA A 60 -1.03 0.24 5.19
CA ALA A 60 -1.23 -1.15 5.62
C ALA A 60 -0.06 -2.05 5.17
N ALA A 61 0.40 -1.88 3.93
CA ALA A 61 1.52 -2.64 3.40
C ALA A 61 2.81 -2.35 4.15
N LEU A 62 3.08 -1.08 4.44
CA LEU A 62 4.30 -0.69 5.17
C LEU A 62 4.25 -1.16 6.63
N ALA A 63 3.08 -1.13 7.26
CA ALA A 63 2.91 -1.68 8.61
C ALA A 63 3.18 -3.18 8.64
N HIS A 64 2.71 -3.91 7.62
CA HIS A 64 2.98 -5.34 7.47
C HIS A 64 4.48 -5.60 7.34
N ALA A 65 5.18 -4.83 6.50
CA ALA A 65 6.62 -4.95 6.33
C ALA A 65 7.36 -4.72 7.65
N ARG A 66 6.96 -3.68 8.39
CA ARG A 66 7.57 -3.37 9.69
C ARG A 66 7.39 -4.52 10.68
N THR A 67 6.17 -5.04 10.78
CA THR A 67 5.84 -6.12 11.70
C THR A 67 6.65 -7.39 11.41
N HIS A 68 6.89 -7.68 10.13
CA HIS A 68 7.57 -8.91 9.72
C HIS A 68 9.07 -8.73 9.46
N GLY A 69 9.61 -7.55 9.70
CA GLY A 69 11.05 -7.30 9.51
C GLY A 69 11.48 -7.23 8.05
N PHE A 70 10.55 -6.92 7.14
CA PHE A 70 10.87 -6.75 5.73
C PHE A 70 11.36 -5.35 5.43
N LYS A 71 12.22 -5.24 4.41
CA LYS A 71 12.51 -3.95 3.78
C LYS A 71 11.56 -3.73 2.63
N VAL A 72 11.44 -2.50 2.17
CA VAL A 72 10.52 -2.12 1.09
C VAL A 72 11.31 -1.49 -0.05
N ASP A 73 11.09 -2.02 -1.26
CA ASP A 73 11.60 -1.41 -2.49
C ASP A 73 10.41 -0.71 -3.17
N PRO A 74 10.36 0.63 -3.12
CA PRO A 74 9.23 1.37 -3.67
C PRO A 74 9.38 1.55 -5.18
N GLN A 75 9.07 0.53 -5.96
CA GLN A 75 9.13 0.59 -7.41
C GLN A 75 8.00 1.45 -8.00
N CYS A 76 6.84 1.47 -7.35
CA CYS A 76 5.73 2.33 -7.72
C CYS A 76 5.99 3.78 -7.32
N SER A 77 5.76 4.71 -8.23
CA SER A 77 6.00 6.14 -7.95
C SER A 77 5.13 6.66 -6.80
N TYR A 78 3.91 6.17 -6.69
CA TYR A 78 3.03 6.56 -5.58
C TYR A 78 3.64 6.17 -4.23
N VAL A 79 4.17 4.96 -4.13
CA VAL A 79 4.79 4.47 -2.88
C VAL A 79 6.03 5.29 -2.54
N ARG A 80 6.85 5.63 -3.55
CA ARG A 80 8.01 6.50 -3.33
C ARG A 80 7.60 7.85 -2.76
N SER A 81 6.59 8.47 -3.36
CA SER A 81 6.08 9.76 -2.88
C SER A 81 5.52 9.67 -1.47
N TYR A 82 4.78 8.58 -1.20
CA TYR A 82 4.24 8.34 0.13
C TYR A 82 5.35 8.27 1.17
N MET A 83 6.38 7.48 0.91
CA MET A 83 7.48 7.31 1.87
C MET A 83 8.24 8.63 2.08
N GLN A 84 8.42 9.43 1.04
CA GLN A 84 9.06 10.74 1.17
C GLN A 84 8.26 11.70 2.02
N ARG A 85 6.93 11.64 1.95
CA ARG A 85 6.05 12.48 2.77
C ARG A 85 5.87 11.95 4.18
N HIS A 86 6.31 10.71 4.44
CA HIS A 86 6.23 10.07 5.75
C HIS A 86 7.62 9.58 6.13
N PRO A 87 8.50 10.50 6.59
CA PRO A 87 9.92 10.17 6.82
C PRO A 87 10.16 8.98 7.76
N GLU A 88 9.23 8.70 8.66
CA GLU A 88 9.31 7.56 9.57
C GLU A 88 9.30 6.23 8.82
N THR A 89 8.81 6.20 7.58
CA THR A 89 8.80 4.99 6.76
C THR A 89 10.12 4.76 6.02
N LEU A 90 10.98 5.77 5.92
CA LEU A 90 12.23 5.67 5.16
C LEU A 90 13.19 4.63 5.74
N SER A 91 13.09 4.33 7.04
CA SER A 91 13.88 3.27 7.65
C SER A 91 13.57 1.88 7.09
N LEU A 92 12.41 1.71 6.43
CA LEU A 92 12.04 0.45 5.79
C LEU A 92 12.64 0.31 4.39
N GLN A 93 13.08 1.39 3.77
CA GLN A 93 13.55 1.35 2.39
C GLN A 93 14.80 0.48 2.25
N SER A 94 14.76 -0.40 1.26
CA SER A 94 15.88 -1.30 0.97
C SER A 94 17.04 -0.57 0.30
#